data_6bbd5dbde7dfeb108b527391d39a2d51
#
_entry.id   6bbd5dbde7dfeb108b527391d39a2d51
#
_cell.length_a   1.000
_cell.length_b   1.000
_cell.length_c   1.000
_cell.angle_alpha   90.00
_cell.angle_beta   90.00
_cell.angle_gamma   90.00
#
_symmetry.space_group_name_H-M   'P 1'
#
loop_
_entity.id
_entity.type
_entity.pdbx_description
1 polymer ?
#
loop_
_entity_poly.entity_id
_entity_poly.type
_entity_poly.pdbx_seq_one_letter_code
_entity_poly.pdbx_strand_id
1 'polypeptide(L)'
;ADGHRVLAGIDFAFAYPRHDRGAYFPGVAASPATAPALWALVEELCADAEDFYGGPFSRDRQRPFHAYLNAPGHRGHLFESRRRLTELQCRRITAPSPVFNCVGPASVGIGSLAGMRLLHALTEAANPAAAWPFAPPMAGLTVVEIFPRLYFKLVGADPRAWADPDNLAAAITGWDSAPPASARVASEDEADARIAAAAL
;
A
#
# COMPACT_ATOMS: atom_id res chain seq x y z
N ALA A 1 18.65 12.28 18.99
CA ALA A 1 17.32 12.14 18.37
C ALA A 1 16.33 12.89 19.25
N ASP A 2 15.68 13.91 18.73
CA ASP A 2 14.89 14.91 19.49
C ASP A 2 13.55 14.39 20.04
N GLY A 3 13.37 13.08 20.18
CA GLY A 3 12.19 12.47 20.80
C GLY A 3 10.86 12.67 20.02
N HIS A 4 10.90 13.23 18.82
CA HIS A 4 9.73 13.43 18.00
C HIS A 4 9.16 12.09 17.53
N ARG A 5 7.84 11.96 17.55
CA ARG A 5 7.10 10.87 16.89
C ARG A 5 6.60 11.36 15.55
N VAL A 6 6.87 10.59 14.50
CA VAL A 6 6.43 10.89 13.12
C VAL A 6 5.50 9.79 12.68
N LEU A 7 4.32 10.16 12.18
CA LEU A 7 3.41 9.26 11.49
C LEU A 7 3.50 9.55 9.99
N ALA A 8 3.82 8.52 9.19
CA ALA A 8 3.91 8.64 7.74
C ALA A 8 2.89 7.69 7.09
N GLY A 9 2.00 8.24 6.27
CA GLY A 9 1.08 7.47 5.45
C GLY A 9 1.72 7.12 4.10
N ILE A 10 1.60 5.87 3.64
CA ILE A 10 2.12 5.44 2.35
C ILE A 10 1.04 4.67 1.59
N ASP A 11 0.77 5.07 0.33
CA ASP A 11 -0.30 4.50 -0.50
C ASP A 11 0.19 3.29 -1.30
N PHE A 12 0.33 2.17 -0.62
CA PHE A 12 0.45 0.84 -1.23
C PHE A 12 0.02 -0.24 -0.24
N ALA A 13 -0.26 -1.44 -0.73
CA ALA A 13 -0.66 -2.55 0.13
C ALA A 13 0.53 -3.14 0.89
N PHE A 14 0.51 -3.09 2.21
CA PHE A 14 1.59 -3.58 3.08
C PHE A 14 1.70 -5.10 3.12
N ALA A 15 0.66 -5.83 2.73
CA ALA A 15 0.67 -7.28 2.64
C ALA A 15 -0.37 -7.81 1.65
N TYR A 16 -0.28 -9.09 1.33
CA TYR A 16 -1.30 -9.84 0.60
C TYR A 16 -2.46 -10.30 1.51
N PRO A 17 -3.62 -10.70 0.94
CA PRO A 17 -4.71 -11.32 1.69
C PRO A 17 -4.24 -12.64 2.35
N ARG A 18 -4.57 -12.82 3.63
CA ARG A 18 -4.22 -14.01 4.40
C ARG A 18 -5.41 -14.60 5.16
N HIS A 19 -6.31 -13.74 5.67
CA HIS A 19 -7.38 -14.15 6.57
C HIS A 19 -8.37 -15.15 5.93
N ASP A 20 -8.60 -15.04 4.63
CA ASP A 20 -9.56 -15.82 3.85
C ASP A 20 -9.14 -17.29 3.64
N ARG A 21 -7.82 -17.54 3.59
CA ARG A 21 -7.22 -18.85 3.29
C ARG A 21 -6.16 -19.29 4.31
N GLY A 22 -5.92 -18.51 5.36
CA GLY A 22 -4.92 -18.77 6.38
C GLY A 22 -3.46 -18.58 5.94
N ALA A 23 -3.21 -18.28 4.66
CA ALA A 23 -1.88 -18.07 4.09
C ALA A 23 -1.91 -17.03 2.97
N TYR A 24 -0.78 -16.36 2.71
CA TYR A 24 -0.62 -15.49 1.55
C TYR A 24 -0.70 -16.31 0.25
N PHE A 25 -0.01 -17.44 0.20
CA PHE A 25 0.03 -18.39 -0.92
C PHE A 25 -0.40 -19.78 -0.44
N PRO A 26 -1.71 -20.08 -0.39
CA PRO A 26 -2.22 -21.35 0.12
C PRO A 26 -1.68 -22.57 -0.62
N GLY A 27 -1.22 -23.59 0.09
CA GLY A 27 -0.62 -24.79 -0.51
C GLY A 27 0.85 -24.66 -0.91
N VAL A 28 1.46 -23.47 -0.75
CA VAL A 28 2.90 -23.27 -0.94
C VAL A 28 3.61 -23.45 0.41
N ALA A 29 4.44 -24.48 0.56
CA ALA A 29 5.14 -24.75 1.83
C ALA A 29 6.02 -23.58 2.30
N ALA A 30 6.61 -22.84 1.36
CA ALA A 30 7.42 -21.65 1.63
C ALA A 30 6.61 -20.35 1.75
N SER A 31 5.27 -20.43 1.89
CA SER A 31 4.43 -19.24 2.09
C SER A 31 4.80 -18.54 3.40
N PRO A 32 5.15 -17.24 3.38
CA PRO A 32 5.51 -16.51 4.59
C PRO A 32 4.36 -16.53 5.62
N ALA A 33 4.71 -16.67 6.90
CA ALA A 33 3.73 -16.73 7.98
C ALA A 33 3.29 -15.34 8.47
N THR A 34 4.13 -14.31 8.27
CA THR A 34 3.92 -12.93 8.75
C THR A 34 4.19 -11.91 7.65
N ALA A 35 3.75 -10.68 7.82
CA ALA A 35 4.04 -9.61 6.87
C ALA A 35 5.54 -9.27 6.80
N PRO A 36 6.30 -9.14 7.91
CA PRO A 36 7.75 -8.98 7.82
C PRO A 36 8.45 -10.10 7.06
N ALA A 37 8.04 -11.36 7.26
CA ALA A 37 8.60 -12.47 6.49
C ALA A 37 8.23 -12.40 5.00
N LEU A 38 7.06 -11.85 4.65
CA LEU A 38 6.69 -11.59 3.26
C LEU A 38 7.58 -10.49 2.65
N TRP A 39 7.85 -9.41 3.40
CA TRP A 39 8.73 -8.32 2.93
C TRP A 39 10.16 -8.83 2.69
N ALA A 40 10.69 -9.63 3.62
CA ALA A 40 12.01 -10.26 3.48
C ALA A 40 12.08 -11.17 2.24
N LEU A 41 11.04 -11.97 1.98
CA LEU A 41 10.96 -12.81 0.78
C LEU A 41 10.94 -11.98 -0.50
N VAL A 42 10.15 -10.88 -0.53
CA VAL A 42 10.09 -9.99 -1.71
C VAL A 42 11.45 -9.34 -1.93
N GLU A 43 12.12 -8.87 -0.88
CA GLU A 43 13.47 -8.30 -0.98
C GLU A 43 14.48 -9.33 -1.49
N GLU A 44 14.52 -10.54 -0.93
CA GLU A 44 15.39 -11.62 -1.37
C GLU A 44 15.24 -11.90 -2.89
N LEU A 45 14.01 -11.99 -3.38
CA LEU A 45 13.73 -12.30 -4.78
C LEU A 45 13.92 -11.12 -5.74
N CYS A 46 14.08 -9.92 -5.21
CA CYS A 46 14.27 -8.68 -5.97
C CYS A 46 15.62 -8.00 -5.67
N ALA A 47 16.53 -8.65 -4.94
CA ALA A 47 17.77 -8.03 -4.44
C ALA A 47 18.64 -7.37 -5.52
N ASP A 48 18.66 -7.95 -6.72
CA ASP A 48 19.44 -7.43 -7.86
C ASP A 48 18.75 -6.27 -8.61
N ALA A 49 17.52 -5.90 -8.23
CA ALA A 49 16.80 -4.81 -8.88
C ALA A 49 16.99 -3.50 -8.11
N GLU A 50 17.32 -2.43 -8.83
CA GLU A 50 17.50 -1.09 -8.28
C GLU A 50 16.17 -0.43 -7.86
N ASP A 51 16.25 0.66 -7.10
CA ASP A 51 15.14 1.57 -6.75
C ASP A 51 13.91 0.85 -6.16
N PHE A 52 14.13 -0.17 -5.34
CA PHE A 52 13.07 -1.02 -4.78
C PHE A 52 12.14 -1.65 -5.81
N TYR A 53 12.56 -1.77 -7.07
CA TYR A 53 11.71 -2.32 -8.11
C TYR A 53 11.28 -3.77 -7.81
N GLY A 54 9.96 -4.01 -7.71
CA GLY A 54 9.36 -5.30 -7.35
C GLY A 54 9.09 -6.26 -8.51
N GLY A 55 9.48 -5.86 -9.74
CA GLY A 55 9.20 -6.61 -10.97
C GLY A 55 9.75 -8.05 -11.00
N PRO A 56 10.97 -8.35 -10.53
CA PRO A 56 11.49 -9.71 -10.50
C PRO A 56 10.58 -10.70 -9.81
N PHE A 57 9.99 -10.36 -8.65
CA PHE A 57 9.04 -11.22 -7.94
C PHE A 57 7.87 -11.63 -8.84
N SER A 58 7.31 -10.71 -9.62
CA SER A 58 6.14 -10.95 -10.46
C SER A 58 6.47 -11.67 -11.77
N ARG A 59 7.72 -11.65 -12.22
CA ARG A 59 8.15 -12.20 -13.52
C ARG A 59 8.74 -13.61 -13.42
N ASP A 60 9.21 -14.03 -12.25
CA ASP A 60 9.83 -15.34 -12.07
C ASP A 60 8.79 -16.47 -12.06
N ARG A 61 8.51 -17.01 -13.26
CA ARG A 61 7.55 -18.08 -13.46
C ARG A 61 7.93 -19.42 -12.84
N GLN A 62 9.17 -19.58 -12.42
CA GLN A 62 9.64 -20.81 -11.78
C GLN A 62 9.26 -20.87 -10.30
N ARG A 63 8.93 -19.71 -9.71
CA ARG A 63 8.53 -19.63 -8.31
C ARG A 63 7.06 -19.97 -8.12
N PRO A 64 6.69 -20.73 -7.09
CA PRO A 64 5.31 -21.14 -6.86
C PRO A 64 4.38 -19.95 -6.59
N PHE A 65 4.89 -18.83 -6.09
CA PHE A 65 4.14 -17.59 -5.84
C PHE A 65 3.55 -17.00 -7.13
N HIS A 66 4.21 -17.20 -8.27
CA HIS A 66 3.77 -16.69 -9.56
C HIS A 66 2.38 -17.26 -9.98
N ALA A 67 2.04 -18.45 -9.51
CA ALA A 67 0.73 -19.05 -9.75
C ALA A 67 -0.45 -18.21 -9.26
N TYR A 68 -0.21 -17.34 -8.27
CA TYR A 68 -1.24 -16.47 -7.66
C TYR A 68 -1.34 -15.09 -8.30
N LEU A 69 -0.40 -14.70 -9.15
CA LEU A 69 -0.31 -13.35 -9.69
C LEU A 69 -0.99 -13.25 -11.07
N ASN A 70 -1.60 -12.10 -11.32
CA ASN A 70 -1.85 -11.66 -12.69
C ASN A 70 -0.68 -10.76 -13.10
N ALA A 71 0.31 -11.35 -13.75
CA ALA A 71 1.59 -10.72 -14.07
C ALA A 71 1.72 -10.38 -15.57
N PRO A 72 2.66 -9.50 -15.96
CA PRO A 72 2.86 -9.17 -17.38
C PRO A 72 3.11 -10.41 -18.25
N GLY A 73 2.24 -10.61 -19.25
CA GLY A 73 2.33 -11.73 -20.17
C GLY A 73 1.93 -13.09 -19.58
N HIS A 74 1.40 -13.14 -18.37
CA HIS A 74 0.93 -14.38 -17.76
C HIS A 74 -0.07 -14.13 -16.63
N ARG A 75 -1.15 -14.92 -16.65
CA ARG A 75 -2.08 -15.02 -15.53
C ARG A 75 -1.88 -16.37 -14.84
N GLY A 76 -1.48 -16.34 -13.57
CA GLY A 76 -1.29 -17.55 -12.78
C GLY A 76 -2.59 -18.36 -12.66
N HIS A 77 -2.49 -19.69 -12.68
CA HIS A 77 -3.65 -20.59 -12.67
C HIS A 77 -4.40 -20.60 -11.33
N LEU A 78 -3.79 -20.08 -10.25
CA LEU A 78 -4.40 -19.88 -8.93
C LEU A 78 -4.77 -18.40 -8.69
N PHE A 79 -4.66 -17.53 -9.71
CA PHE A 79 -5.01 -16.14 -9.55
C PHE A 79 -6.50 -15.98 -9.25
N GLU A 80 -6.78 -15.36 -8.12
CA GLU A 80 -8.10 -14.92 -7.68
C GLU A 80 -8.03 -13.46 -7.25
N SER A 81 -9.14 -12.73 -7.40
CA SER A 81 -9.28 -11.36 -6.87
C SER A 81 -9.47 -11.37 -5.35
N ARG A 82 -8.55 -12.05 -4.63
CA ARG A 82 -8.55 -12.09 -3.18
C ARG A 82 -8.39 -10.69 -2.60
N ARG A 83 -8.99 -10.47 -1.45
CA ARG A 83 -8.99 -9.18 -0.78
C ARG A 83 -8.65 -9.30 0.69
N ARG A 84 -7.94 -8.30 1.20
CA ARG A 84 -7.68 -8.14 2.63
C ARG A 84 -8.95 -7.67 3.36
N LEU A 85 -9.01 -7.85 4.69
CA LEU A 85 -10.16 -7.41 5.50
C LEU A 85 -10.44 -5.92 5.34
N THR A 86 -9.41 -5.09 5.34
CA THR A 86 -9.51 -3.64 5.11
C THR A 86 -10.12 -3.32 3.76
N GLU A 87 -9.71 -4.01 2.71
CA GLU A 87 -10.25 -3.83 1.35
C GLU A 87 -11.72 -4.26 1.24
N LEU A 88 -12.13 -5.31 1.99
CA LEU A 88 -13.53 -5.73 2.06
C LEU A 88 -14.40 -4.66 2.73
N GLN A 89 -13.89 -3.98 3.76
CA GLN A 89 -14.60 -2.86 4.40
C GLN A 89 -14.66 -1.63 3.47
N CYS A 90 -13.53 -1.27 2.84
CA CYS A 90 -13.47 -0.14 1.92
C CYS A 90 -14.43 -0.29 0.73
N ARG A 91 -14.67 -1.52 0.24
CA ARG A 91 -15.59 -1.80 -0.89
C ARG A 91 -17.01 -1.28 -0.69
N ARG A 92 -17.43 -1.04 0.53
CA ARG A 92 -18.76 -0.45 0.82
C ARG A 92 -18.86 1.00 0.34
N ILE A 93 -17.72 1.67 0.17
CA ILE A 93 -17.61 3.09 -0.20
C ILE A 93 -16.89 3.21 -1.55
N THR A 94 -15.72 2.61 -1.66
CA THR A 94 -14.91 2.58 -2.89
C THR A 94 -14.10 1.28 -2.96
N ALA A 95 -14.07 0.65 -4.13
CA ALA A 95 -13.43 -0.65 -4.28
C ALA A 95 -11.93 -0.49 -4.55
N PRO A 96 -11.03 -0.94 -3.65
CA PRO A 96 -9.60 -1.05 -3.95
C PRO A 96 -9.35 -2.10 -5.03
N SER A 97 -8.25 -1.96 -5.77
CA SER A 97 -7.79 -2.98 -6.72
C SER A 97 -7.18 -4.18 -5.99
N PRO A 98 -7.32 -5.41 -6.53
CA PRO A 98 -6.70 -6.59 -5.91
C PRO A 98 -5.18 -6.51 -5.96
N VAL A 99 -4.50 -6.74 -4.82
CA VAL A 99 -3.03 -6.64 -4.72
C VAL A 99 -2.26 -7.70 -5.52
N PHE A 100 -2.89 -8.81 -5.88
CA PHE A 100 -2.31 -9.81 -6.78
C PHE A 100 -2.33 -9.41 -8.27
N ASN A 101 -2.92 -8.24 -8.60
CA ASN A 101 -2.94 -7.73 -9.96
C ASN A 101 -1.72 -6.85 -10.24
N CYS A 102 -0.81 -7.35 -11.06
CA CYS A 102 0.43 -6.69 -11.47
C CYS A 102 0.37 -6.14 -12.90
N VAL A 103 -0.81 -6.01 -13.50
CA VAL A 103 -0.98 -5.53 -14.89
C VAL A 103 -2.08 -4.50 -15.02
N GLY A 104 -1.95 -3.65 -16.05
CA GLY A 104 -2.94 -2.63 -16.40
C GLY A 104 -2.88 -1.37 -15.52
N PRO A 105 -3.75 -0.37 -15.80
CA PRO A 105 -3.76 0.91 -15.08
C PRO A 105 -4.06 0.82 -13.59
N ALA A 106 -4.72 -0.27 -13.16
CA ALA A 106 -5.05 -0.55 -11.77
C ALA A 106 -4.11 -1.60 -11.17
N SER A 107 -2.85 -1.68 -11.63
CA SER A 107 -1.87 -2.65 -11.18
C SER A 107 -1.19 -2.23 -9.89
N VAL A 108 -1.93 -2.29 -8.78
CA VAL A 108 -1.37 -1.99 -7.46
C VAL A 108 -0.32 -3.03 -7.00
N GLY A 109 -0.28 -4.21 -7.65
CA GLY A 109 0.61 -5.31 -7.25
C GLY A 109 2.10 -4.95 -7.37
N ILE A 110 2.54 -4.33 -8.47
CA ILE A 110 3.96 -3.93 -8.63
C ILE A 110 4.34 -2.84 -7.63
N GLY A 111 3.50 -1.82 -7.46
CA GLY A 111 3.73 -0.79 -6.45
C GLY A 111 3.77 -1.36 -5.02
N SER A 112 2.90 -2.31 -4.71
CA SER A 112 2.92 -2.99 -3.41
C SER A 112 4.17 -3.85 -3.20
N LEU A 113 4.68 -4.53 -4.23
CA LEU A 113 5.94 -5.26 -4.15
C LEU A 113 7.13 -4.32 -3.90
N ALA A 114 7.19 -3.18 -4.61
CA ALA A 114 8.18 -2.14 -4.37
C ALA A 114 8.08 -1.59 -2.94
N GLY A 115 6.86 -1.31 -2.48
CA GLY A 115 6.59 -0.85 -1.13
C GLY A 115 6.96 -1.86 -0.05
N MET A 116 6.77 -3.16 -0.27
CA MET A 116 7.20 -4.20 0.66
C MET A 116 8.72 -4.25 0.82
N ARG A 117 9.49 -4.00 -0.25
CA ARG A 117 10.95 -3.83 -0.18
C ARG A 117 11.33 -2.60 0.66
N LEU A 118 10.64 -1.48 0.43
CA LEU A 118 10.84 -0.28 1.25
C LEU A 118 10.51 -0.55 2.74
N LEU A 119 9.41 -1.26 3.04
CA LEU A 119 9.06 -1.63 4.42
C LEU A 119 10.14 -2.51 5.04
N HIS A 120 10.67 -3.50 4.31
CA HIS A 120 11.80 -4.31 4.77
C HIS A 120 12.99 -3.42 5.13
N ALA A 121 13.41 -2.55 4.22
CA ALA A 121 14.53 -1.64 4.48
C ALA A 121 14.30 -0.71 5.69
N LEU A 122 13.10 -0.15 5.82
CA LEU A 122 12.75 0.74 6.94
C LEU A 122 12.71 0.02 8.29
N THR A 123 12.24 -1.23 8.31
CA THR A 123 12.13 -2.01 9.56
C THR A 123 13.45 -2.66 9.99
N GLU A 124 14.38 -2.88 9.06
CA GLU A 124 15.72 -3.43 9.33
C GLU A 124 16.81 -2.33 9.50
N ALA A 125 16.44 -1.05 9.39
CA ALA A 125 17.36 0.06 9.54
C ALA A 125 17.91 0.16 10.99
N ALA A 126 19.03 0.84 11.18
CA ALA A 126 19.63 1.09 12.50
C ALA A 126 18.66 1.82 13.48
N ASN A 127 17.76 2.65 12.94
CA ASN A 127 16.63 3.24 13.66
C ASN A 127 15.34 2.75 13.00
N PRO A 128 14.82 1.57 13.38
CA PRO A 128 13.74 0.93 12.66
C PRO A 128 12.44 1.73 12.76
N ALA A 129 11.68 1.75 11.68
CA ALA A 129 10.31 2.22 11.68
C ALA A 129 9.36 1.15 12.23
N ALA A 130 8.31 1.58 12.92
CA ALA A 130 7.19 0.70 13.23
C ALA A 130 6.20 0.67 12.06
N ALA A 131 6.00 -0.48 11.43
CA ALA A 131 4.99 -0.64 10.38
C ALA A 131 3.66 -1.12 10.99
N TRP A 132 2.73 -0.20 11.21
CA TRP A 132 1.41 -0.54 11.76
C TRP A 132 0.51 -1.19 10.69
N PRO A 133 -0.31 -2.22 11.02
CA PRO A 133 -0.55 -2.82 12.35
C PRO A 133 0.37 -4.01 12.69
N PHE A 134 1.44 -4.25 11.96
CA PHE A 134 2.32 -5.42 12.14
C PHE A 134 3.31 -5.24 13.29
N ALA A 135 3.60 -3.99 13.66
CA ALA A 135 4.34 -3.63 14.87
C ALA A 135 3.63 -2.50 15.62
N PRO A 136 3.67 -2.47 16.96
CA PRO A 136 3.12 -1.37 17.73
C PRO A 136 3.88 -0.07 17.44
N PRO A 137 3.20 1.10 17.47
CA PRO A 137 3.87 2.39 17.35
C PRO A 137 4.95 2.57 18.42
N MET A 138 6.09 3.09 18.01
CA MET A 138 7.24 3.36 18.86
C MET A 138 7.65 4.84 18.79
N ALA A 139 8.63 5.25 19.60
CA ALA A 139 9.31 6.53 19.42
C ALA A 139 10.01 6.54 18.04
N GLY A 140 9.98 7.67 17.35
CA GLY A 140 10.53 7.81 16.00
C GLY A 140 9.46 7.67 14.91
N LEU A 141 9.75 6.90 13.86
CA LEU A 141 8.89 6.77 12.69
C LEU A 141 7.90 5.61 12.84
N THR A 142 6.61 5.92 12.67
CA THR A 142 5.57 4.92 12.43
C THR A 142 5.06 5.09 11.01
N VAL A 143 5.03 4.01 10.23
CA VAL A 143 4.44 3.99 8.89
C VAL A 143 3.10 3.28 8.92
N VAL A 144 2.12 3.83 8.20
CA VAL A 144 0.77 3.28 8.07
C VAL A 144 0.36 3.21 6.60
N GLU A 145 -0.39 2.19 6.26
CA GLU A 145 -1.01 2.12 4.95
C GLU A 145 -2.16 3.11 4.86
N ILE A 146 -2.19 3.91 3.78
CA ILE A 146 -3.27 4.86 3.50
C ILE A 146 -4.01 4.46 2.22
N PHE A 147 -5.21 5.01 2.04
CA PHE A 147 -5.99 4.89 0.83
C PHE A 147 -6.70 6.23 0.55
N PRO A 148 -6.01 7.22 -0.05
CA PRO A 148 -6.48 8.59 -0.19
C PRO A 148 -7.85 8.72 -0.85
N ARG A 149 -8.11 7.91 -1.88
CA ARG A 149 -9.41 7.85 -2.54
C ARG A 149 -10.58 7.58 -1.58
N LEU A 150 -10.36 6.74 -0.54
CA LEU A 150 -11.34 6.49 0.50
C LEU A 150 -11.57 7.75 1.33
N TYR A 151 -10.52 8.49 1.66
CA TYR A 151 -10.61 9.70 2.49
C TYR A 151 -11.42 10.80 1.82
N PHE A 152 -11.26 11.03 0.52
CA PHE A 152 -12.16 11.91 -0.24
C PHE A 152 -13.61 11.46 -0.13
N LYS A 153 -13.88 10.17 -0.36
CA LYS A 153 -15.26 9.64 -0.35
C LYS A 153 -15.93 9.70 1.02
N LEU A 154 -15.19 9.53 2.10
CA LEU A 154 -15.74 9.57 3.47
C LEU A 154 -16.27 10.95 3.84
N VAL A 155 -15.71 12.02 3.29
CA VAL A 155 -16.14 13.39 3.51
C VAL A 155 -17.05 13.93 2.38
N GLY A 156 -17.46 13.06 1.44
CA GLY A 156 -18.39 13.44 0.35
C GLY A 156 -17.73 14.19 -0.81
N ALA A 157 -16.39 14.27 -0.86
CA ALA A 157 -15.67 14.91 -1.96
C ALA A 157 -15.41 13.94 -3.13
N ASP A 158 -15.20 14.49 -4.33
CA ASP A 158 -14.88 13.67 -5.51
C ASP A 158 -13.36 13.51 -5.68
N PRO A 159 -12.79 12.29 -5.56
CA PRO A 159 -11.37 12.08 -5.77
C PRO A 159 -10.91 12.33 -7.21
N ARG A 160 -11.81 12.37 -8.21
CA ARG A 160 -11.46 12.68 -9.59
C ARG A 160 -11.29 14.18 -9.82
N ALA A 161 -11.86 15.00 -8.95
CA ALA A 161 -11.74 16.46 -8.96
C ALA A 161 -10.57 16.94 -8.08
N TRP A 162 -9.49 16.15 -7.99
CA TRP A 162 -8.32 16.46 -7.17
C TRP A 162 -7.65 17.80 -7.54
N ALA A 163 -7.70 18.19 -8.83
CA ALA A 163 -7.13 19.44 -9.32
C ALA A 163 -8.00 20.67 -9.02
N ASP A 164 -9.27 20.48 -8.60
CA ASP A 164 -10.16 21.56 -8.18
C ASP A 164 -9.81 21.99 -6.75
N PRO A 165 -9.33 23.24 -6.56
CA PRO A 165 -8.94 23.74 -5.25
C PRO A 165 -10.10 23.76 -4.23
N ASP A 166 -11.32 24.01 -4.69
CA ASP A 166 -12.48 24.11 -3.81
C ASP A 166 -12.89 22.71 -3.33
N ASN A 167 -12.84 21.69 -4.21
CA ASN A 167 -13.08 20.31 -3.84
C ASN A 167 -12.03 19.78 -2.85
N LEU A 168 -10.73 20.09 -3.07
CA LEU A 168 -9.66 19.69 -2.16
C LEU A 168 -9.75 20.41 -0.81
N ALA A 169 -10.03 21.70 -0.80
CA ALA A 169 -10.20 22.48 0.44
C ALA A 169 -11.40 21.94 1.25
N ALA A 170 -12.53 21.66 0.60
CA ALA A 170 -13.69 21.05 1.24
C ALA A 170 -13.38 19.67 1.82
N ALA A 171 -12.63 18.85 1.08
CA ALA A 171 -12.19 17.53 1.55
C ALA A 171 -11.32 17.62 2.81
N ILE A 172 -10.33 18.50 2.84
CA ILE A 172 -9.44 18.73 3.99
C ILE A 172 -10.24 19.23 5.20
N THR A 173 -11.14 20.20 4.99
CA THR A 173 -12.03 20.71 6.04
C THR A 173 -12.97 19.65 6.60
N GLY A 174 -13.43 18.72 5.76
CA GLY A 174 -14.24 17.58 6.18
C GLY A 174 -13.55 16.64 7.19
N TRP A 175 -12.23 16.73 7.30
CA TRP A 175 -11.41 16.03 8.31
C TRP A 175 -11.04 16.94 9.50
N ASP A 176 -11.78 18.03 9.73
CA ASP A 176 -11.51 19.01 10.78
C ASP A 176 -10.09 19.64 10.71
N SER A 177 -9.48 19.58 9.53
CA SER A 177 -8.16 20.15 9.25
C SER A 177 -8.28 21.49 8.53
N ALA A 178 -7.40 22.45 8.88
CA ALA A 178 -7.36 23.73 8.20
C ALA A 178 -6.77 23.55 6.78
N PRO A 179 -7.48 23.94 5.73
CA PRO A 179 -6.91 23.90 4.39
C PRO A 179 -5.75 24.90 4.30
N PRO A 180 -4.72 24.59 3.48
CA PRO A 180 -3.62 25.53 3.25
C PRO A 180 -4.15 26.80 2.56
N ALA A 181 -3.40 27.91 2.65
CA ALA A 181 -3.75 29.20 2.03
C ALA A 181 -3.97 29.08 0.50
N SER A 182 -3.37 28.07 -0.14
CA SER A 182 -3.66 27.66 -1.50
C SER A 182 -3.89 26.16 -1.54
N ALA A 183 -5.11 25.76 -1.93
CA ALA A 183 -5.43 24.36 -2.17
C ALA A 183 -5.02 23.87 -3.59
N ARG A 184 -4.33 24.72 -4.37
CA ARG A 184 -3.79 24.30 -5.67
C ARG A 184 -2.68 23.27 -5.47
N VAL A 185 -2.70 22.23 -6.29
CA VAL A 185 -1.74 21.13 -6.30
C VAL A 185 -1.21 20.94 -7.72
N ALA A 186 0.02 20.41 -7.84
CA ALA A 186 0.66 20.17 -9.13
C ALA A 186 0.35 18.77 -9.68
N SER A 187 -0.07 17.83 -8.82
CA SER A 187 -0.35 16.45 -9.21
C SER A 187 -1.42 15.80 -8.32
N GLU A 188 -1.95 14.67 -8.79
CA GLU A 188 -2.84 13.80 -8.00
C GLU A 188 -2.13 13.30 -6.73
N ASP A 189 -0.86 12.91 -6.83
CA ASP A 189 -0.06 12.45 -5.69
C ASP A 189 0.05 13.51 -4.59
N GLU A 190 0.16 14.80 -4.96
CA GLU A 190 0.19 15.90 -4.00
C GLU A 190 -1.16 16.07 -3.31
N ALA A 191 -2.27 15.95 -4.06
CA ALA A 191 -3.61 16.00 -3.48
C ALA A 191 -3.85 14.83 -2.51
N ASP A 192 -3.43 13.63 -2.91
CA ASP A 192 -3.52 12.42 -2.11
C ASP A 192 -2.70 12.53 -0.82
N ALA A 193 -1.49 13.08 -0.89
CA ALA A 193 -0.67 13.34 0.29
C ALA A 193 -1.35 14.33 1.25
N ARG A 194 -1.93 15.41 0.72
CA ARG A 194 -2.61 16.45 1.55
C ARG A 194 -3.86 15.90 2.24
N ILE A 195 -4.73 15.18 1.51
CA ILE A 195 -5.93 14.60 2.12
C ILE A 195 -5.58 13.52 3.14
N ALA A 196 -4.56 12.71 2.86
CA ALA A 196 -4.09 11.70 3.80
C ALA A 196 -3.52 12.31 5.08
N ALA A 197 -2.74 13.39 4.97
CA ALA A 197 -2.23 14.12 6.13
C ALA A 197 -3.34 14.77 6.96
N ALA A 198 -4.45 15.19 6.32
CA ALA A 198 -5.61 15.72 7.02
C ALA A 198 -6.41 14.63 7.77
N ALA A 199 -6.43 13.41 7.24
CA ALA A 199 -7.19 12.27 7.77
C ALA A 199 -6.45 11.48 8.86
N LEU A 200 -5.10 11.61 8.97
CA LEU A 200 -4.24 10.97 9.97
C LEU A 200 -4.12 11.80 11.25
#